data_9a1081b10edefb5fc724201a83803da4
#
_entry.id   9a1081b10edefb5fc724201a83803da4
#
_cell.length_a   1.000
_cell.length_b   1.000
_cell.length_c   1.000
_cell.angle_alpha   90.00
_cell.angle_beta   90.00
_cell.angle_gamma   90.00
#
_symmetry.space_group_name_H-M   'P 1'
#
loop_
_entity.id
_entity.type
_entity.pdbx_description
1 polymer ?
#
loop_
_entity_poly.entity_id
_entity_poly.type
_entity_poly.pdbx_seq_one_letter_code
_entity_poly.pdbx_strand_id
1 'polypeptide(L)'
;YKRQLIRQFNDRYLLDVTKNKKSPIKNIIMNQKYIVGVGNIYASEALFMSGIHPFRLGKDITKRDCIKLVRAIKSVLKKSIKLGGSSINDHTMVSGKMGYFQNKLYVYGREGSKCVKRSCQSPIIRIVIAQRSSFYCSECQR
;
A
#
# COMPACT_ATOMS: atom_id res chain seq x y z
N TYR A 1 -16.06 -14.19 1.77
CA TYR A 1 -14.98 -14.48 0.82
C TYR A 1 -13.74 -13.65 1.10
N LYS A 2 -13.83 -12.31 1.14
CA LYS A 2 -12.71 -11.45 1.47
C LYS A 2 -12.12 -11.70 2.85
N ARG A 3 -12.98 -11.97 3.84
CA ARG A 3 -12.54 -12.29 5.20
C ARG A 3 -11.71 -13.58 5.24
N GLN A 4 -12.13 -14.57 4.45
CA GLN A 4 -11.43 -15.84 4.39
C GLN A 4 -10.04 -15.66 3.77
N LEU A 5 -9.93 -14.86 2.70
CA LEU A 5 -8.64 -14.56 2.07
C LEU A 5 -7.70 -13.84 3.03
N ILE A 6 -8.23 -12.88 3.80
CA ILE A 6 -7.43 -12.15 4.79
C ILE A 6 -6.87 -13.10 5.84
N ARG A 7 -7.65 -14.09 6.28
CA ARG A 7 -7.19 -15.08 7.26
C ARG A 7 -6.08 -15.98 6.74
N GLN A 8 -6.13 -16.34 5.46
CA GLN A 8 -5.14 -17.20 4.82
C GLN A 8 -3.88 -16.46 4.42
N PHE A 9 -3.96 -15.14 4.33
CA PHE A 9 -2.83 -14.30 3.96
C PHE A 9 -1.93 -14.06 5.18
N ASN A 10 -0.71 -14.58 5.12
CA ASN A 10 0.25 -14.45 6.22
C ASN A 10 1.65 -14.20 5.66
N ASP A 11 2.61 -13.99 6.58
CA ASP A 11 3.98 -13.67 6.21
C ASP A 11 4.66 -14.81 5.44
N ARG A 12 4.38 -16.04 5.77
CA ARG A 12 4.93 -17.19 5.05
C ARG A 12 4.45 -17.21 3.60
N TYR A 13 3.16 -16.96 3.39
CA TYR A 13 2.59 -16.88 2.04
C TYR A 13 3.27 -15.77 1.23
N LEU A 14 3.39 -14.58 1.82
CA LEU A 14 3.98 -13.44 1.14
C LEU A 14 5.46 -13.70 0.82
N LEU A 15 6.19 -14.31 1.73
CA LEU A 15 7.58 -14.66 1.48
C LEU A 15 7.71 -15.61 0.30
N ASP A 16 6.86 -16.62 0.24
CA ASP A 16 6.85 -17.55 -0.89
C ASP A 16 6.52 -16.85 -2.21
N VAL A 17 5.55 -15.93 -2.19
CA VAL A 17 5.15 -15.18 -3.39
C VAL A 17 6.27 -14.27 -3.87
N THR A 18 6.97 -13.60 -2.97
CA THR A 18 8.01 -12.63 -3.34
C THR A 18 9.35 -13.27 -3.66
N LYS A 19 9.57 -14.46 -3.15
CA LYS A 19 10.84 -15.18 -3.30
C LYS A 19 11.21 -15.28 -4.78
N ASN A 20 12.44 -14.89 -5.09
CA ASN A 20 13.03 -14.97 -6.43
C ASN A 20 12.37 -14.06 -7.48
N LYS A 21 11.45 -13.19 -7.09
CA LYS A 21 10.83 -12.27 -8.06
C LYS A 21 11.66 -11.00 -8.22
N LYS A 22 11.88 -10.63 -9.48
CA LYS A 22 12.60 -9.41 -9.84
C LYS A 22 11.68 -8.23 -10.07
N SER A 23 10.38 -8.40 -9.82
CA SER A 23 9.40 -7.32 -9.95
C SER A 23 9.41 -6.42 -8.71
N PRO A 24 9.08 -5.13 -8.86
CA PRO A 24 8.90 -4.25 -7.70
C PRO A 24 7.82 -4.80 -6.77
N ILE A 25 8.03 -4.65 -5.48
CA ILE A 25 7.09 -5.14 -4.47
C ILE A 25 5.68 -4.57 -4.69
N LYS A 26 5.59 -3.32 -5.11
CA LYS A 26 4.28 -2.72 -5.36
C LYS A 26 3.50 -3.49 -6.42
N ASN A 27 4.15 -3.89 -7.50
CA ASN A 27 3.49 -4.67 -8.56
C ASN A 27 3.03 -6.03 -8.05
N ILE A 28 3.83 -6.65 -7.19
CA ILE A 28 3.50 -7.98 -6.66
C ILE A 28 2.24 -7.91 -5.79
N ILE A 29 2.18 -6.94 -4.87
CA ILE A 29 1.03 -6.86 -3.96
C ILE A 29 -0.25 -6.38 -4.65
N MET A 30 -0.13 -5.70 -5.79
CA MET A 30 -1.28 -5.29 -6.58
C MET A 30 -1.78 -6.36 -7.56
N ASN A 31 -1.01 -7.43 -7.73
CA ASN A 31 -1.40 -8.50 -8.63
C ASN A 31 -2.49 -9.34 -7.98
N GLN A 32 -3.70 -9.28 -8.56
CA GLN A 32 -4.88 -9.97 -8.02
C GLN A 32 -4.72 -11.49 -8.00
N LYS A 33 -3.78 -12.02 -8.76
CA LYS A 33 -3.44 -13.44 -8.75
C LYS A 33 -2.87 -13.87 -7.40
N TYR A 34 -2.14 -12.97 -6.74
CA TYR A 34 -1.49 -13.28 -5.47
C TYR A 34 -2.27 -12.74 -4.28
N ILE A 35 -2.77 -11.51 -4.37
CA ILE A 35 -3.49 -10.85 -3.28
C ILE A 35 -4.70 -10.14 -3.88
N VAL A 36 -5.89 -10.51 -3.44
CA VAL A 36 -7.12 -9.91 -3.94
C VAL A 36 -7.48 -8.67 -3.11
N GLY A 37 -7.83 -7.60 -3.79
CA GLY A 37 -8.39 -6.42 -3.15
C GLY A 37 -7.44 -5.27 -2.88
N VAL A 38 -6.15 -5.40 -3.22
CA VAL A 38 -5.19 -4.32 -3.01
C VAL A 38 -5.08 -3.49 -4.29
N GLY A 39 -5.67 -2.31 -4.29
CA GLY A 39 -5.57 -1.36 -5.40
C GLY A 39 -4.42 -0.38 -5.22
N ASN A 40 -4.31 0.54 -6.17
CA ASN A 40 -3.20 1.49 -6.21
C ASN A 40 -3.08 2.35 -4.95
N ILE A 41 -4.22 2.82 -4.44
CA ILE A 41 -4.24 3.67 -3.24
C ILE A 41 -3.72 2.88 -2.04
N TYR A 42 -4.27 1.71 -1.79
CA TYR A 42 -3.92 0.94 -0.60
C TYR A 42 -2.55 0.29 -0.69
N ALA A 43 -2.06 0.01 -1.90
CA ALA A 43 -0.69 -0.47 -2.07
C ALA A 43 0.31 0.58 -1.60
N SER A 44 0.13 1.84 -1.99
CA SER A 44 1.00 2.92 -1.55
C SER A 44 0.93 3.11 -0.03
N GLU A 45 -0.29 3.07 0.53
CA GLU A 45 -0.49 3.24 1.97
C GLU A 45 0.15 2.11 2.78
N ALA A 46 -0.03 0.86 2.34
CA ALA A 46 0.53 -0.30 3.04
C ALA A 46 2.06 -0.28 3.00
N LEU A 47 2.64 0.10 1.87
CA LEU A 47 4.10 0.19 1.76
C LEU A 47 4.68 1.29 2.64
N PHE A 48 3.97 2.43 2.76
CA PHE A 48 4.39 3.46 3.70
C PHE A 48 4.33 2.95 5.14
N MET A 49 3.24 2.30 5.52
CA MET A 49 3.05 1.78 6.88
C MET A 49 4.12 0.76 7.25
N SER A 50 4.59 -0.02 6.30
CA SER A 50 5.60 -1.05 6.54
C SER A 50 7.04 -0.56 6.33
N GLY A 51 7.21 0.67 5.84
CA GLY A 51 8.53 1.26 5.64
C GLY A 51 9.29 0.71 4.45
N ILE A 52 8.59 0.18 3.45
CA ILE A 52 9.20 -0.46 2.29
C ILE A 52 9.05 0.42 1.05
N HIS A 53 10.16 0.67 0.36
CA HIS A 53 10.16 1.43 -0.89
C HIS A 53 9.38 0.66 -1.95
N PRO A 54 8.49 1.32 -2.71
CA PRO A 54 7.64 0.63 -3.70
C PRO A 54 8.42 -0.05 -4.82
N PHE A 55 9.62 0.42 -5.16
CA PHE A 55 10.47 -0.18 -6.19
C PHE A 55 11.31 -1.36 -5.68
N ARG A 56 11.31 -1.61 -4.39
CA ARG A 56 12.11 -2.70 -3.84
C ARG A 56 11.67 -4.02 -4.46
N LEU A 57 12.64 -4.83 -4.89
CA LEU A 57 12.32 -6.06 -5.61
C LEU A 57 11.83 -7.15 -4.66
N GLY A 58 10.93 -8.01 -5.16
CA GLY A 58 10.41 -9.11 -4.36
C GLY A 58 11.50 -9.96 -3.74
N LYS A 59 12.54 -10.30 -4.52
CA LYS A 59 13.64 -11.12 -4.04
C LYS A 59 14.42 -10.49 -2.87
N ASP A 60 14.31 -9.17 -2.69
CA ASP A 60 15.02 -8.45 -1.63
C ASP A 60 14.15 -8.19 -0.40
N ILE A 61 12.93 -8.69 -0.40
CA ILE A 61 12.02 -8.58 0.74
C ILE A 61 12.39 -9.66 1.77
N THR A 62 12.68 -9.22 2.99
CA THR A 62 13.06 -10.15 4.07
C THR A 62 11.82 -10.70 4.76
N LYS A 63 12.01 -11.73 5.60
CA LYS A 63 10.94 -12.26 6.43
C LYS A 63 10.34 -11.18 7.33
N ARG A 64 11.19 -10.34 7.91
CA ARG A 64 10.74 -9.23 8.76
C ARG A 64 9.90 -8.24 7.98
N ASP A 65 10.30 -7.92 6.74
CA ASP A 65 9.52 -7.06 5.86
C ASP A 65 8.16 -7.68 5.58
N CYS A 66 8.10 -8.99 5.34
CA CYS A 66 6.85 -9.69 5.08
C CYS A 66 5.89 -9.58 6.25
N ILE A 67 6.40 -9.73 7.48
CA ILE A 67 5.57 -9.62 8.69
C ILE A 67 4.95 -8.24 8.78
N LYS A 68 5.74 -7.19 8.56
CA LYS A 68 5.25 -5.81 8.61
C LYS A 68 4.26 -5.54 7.48
N LEU A 69 4.58 -5.99 6.27
CA LEU A 69 3.75 -5.72 5.09
C LEU A 69 2.41 -6.44 5.17
N VAL A 70 2.40 -7.69 5.62
CA VAL A 70 1.15 -8.42 5.81
C VAL A 70 0.25 -7.70 6.80
N ARG A 71 0.82 -7.24 7.92
CA ARG A 71 0.07 -6.49 8.92
C ARG A 71 -0.51 -5.21 8.33
N ALA A 72 0.29 -4.49 7.55
CA ALA A 72 -0.15 -3.25 6.90
C ALA A 72 -1.25 -3.52 5.88
N ILE A 73 -1.10 -4.54 5.04
CA ILE A 73 -2.09 -4.90 4.04
C ILE A 73 -3.41 -5.28 4.70
N LYS A 74 -3.36 -6.09 5.75
CA LYS A 74 -4.58 -6.46 6.49
C LYS A 74 -5.27 -5.25 7.07
N SER A 75 -4.50 -4.29 7.57
CA SER A 75 -5.04 -3.06 8.13
C SER A 75 -5.77 -2.23 7.07
N VAL A 76 -5.15 -2.01 5.91
CA VAL A 76 -5.79 -1.22 4.86
C VAL A 76 -6.99 -1.93 4.24
N LEU A 77 -6.95 -3.26 4.12
CA LEU A 77 -8.09 -4.02 3.62
C LEU A 77 -9.27 -3.96 4.59
N LYS A 78 -9.03 -4.02 5.88
CA LYS A 78 -10.10 -3.85 6.88
C LYS A 78 -10.73 -2.47 6.78
N LYS A 79 -9.93 -1.43 6.59
CA LYS A 79 -10.45 -0.08 6.39
C LYS A 79 -11.30 -0.01 5.12
N SER A 80 -10.84 -0.63 4.04
CA SER A 80 -11.55 -0.66 2.78
C SER A 80 -12.93 -1.32 2.93
N ILE A 81 -13.00 -2.45 3.62
CA ILE A 81 -14.25 -3.16 3.88
C ILE A 81 -15.18 -2.30 4.73
N LYS A 82 -14.64 -1.70 5.80
CA LYS A 82 -15.41 -0.86 6.71
C LYS A 82 -16.01 0.36 6.01
N LEU A 83 -15.27 0.92 5.03
CA LEU A 83 -15.72 2.09 4.28
C LEU A 83 -16.55 1.72 3.05
N GLY A 84 -17.02 0.48 2.95
CA GLY A 84 -17.86 0.03 1.85
C GLY A 84 -17.11 -0.19 0.56
N GLY A 85 -15.80 -0.51 0.63
CA GLY A 85 -15.01 -0.75 -0.56
C GLY A 85 -14.80 0.50 -1.40
N SER A 86 -14.50 1.61 -0.77
CA SER A 86 -14.30 2.90 -1.44
C SER A 86 -13.35 2.81 -2.62
N SER A 87 -13.82 3.26 -3.78
CA SER A 87 -13.02 3.39 -4.98
C SER A 87 -12.91 4.86 -5.34
N ILE A 88 -12.05 5.16 -6.30
CA ILE A 88 -11.93 6.54 -6.81
C ILE A 88 -13.27 7.01 -7.39
N ASN A 89 -14.00 6.12 -8.05
CA ASN A 89 -15.30 6.45 -8.63
C ASN A 89 -16.32 6.80 -7.55
N ASP A 90 -16.31 6.06 -6.44
CA ASP A 90 -17.20 6.36 -5.32
C ASP A 90 -16.91 7.73 -4.74
N HIS A 91 -15.64 8.11 -4.71
CA HIS A 91 -15.23 9.41 -4.20
C HIS A 91 -15.73 10.58 -5.05
N THR A 92 -15.79 10.40 -6.36
CA THR A 92 -16.26 11.46 -7.24
C THR A 92 -17.76 11.73 -7.10
N MET A 93 -18.52 10.76 -6.60
CA MET A 93 -19.97 10.90 -6.44
C MET A 93 -20.36 11.66 -5.18
N VAL A 94 -19.49 11.74 -4.18
CA VAL A 94 -19.79 12.39 -2.91
C VAL A 94 -18.60 13.25 -2.49
N SER A 95 -18.55 14.47 -2.98
CA SER A 95 -17.42 15.37 -2.82
C SER A 95 -16.97 15.57 -1.37
N GLY A 96 -17.93 15.72 -0.45
CA GLY A 96 -17.59 15.91 0.97
C GLY A 96 -16.88 14.70 1.57
N LYS A 97 -17.31 13.50 1.22
CA LYS A 97 -16.66 12.28 1.68
C LYS A 97 -15.30 12.09 1.02
N MET A 98 -15.16 12.51 -0.21
CA MET A 98 -13.88 12.43 -0.91
C MET A 98 -12.80 13.23 -0.19
N GLY A 99 -13.07 14.49 0.15
CA GLY A 99 -12.11 15.31 0.88
C GLY A 99 -11.75 14.72 2.24
N TYR A 100 -12.76 14.23 2.97
CA TYR A 100 -12.54 13.60 4.25
C TYR A 100 -11.68 12.33 4.14
N PHE A 101 -11.95 11.51 3.13
CA PHE A 101 -11.21 10.27 2.90
C PHE A 101 -9.74 10.57 2.61
N GLN A 102 -9.46 11.54 1.73
CA GLN A 102 -8.09 11.89 1.36
C GLN A 102 -7.30 12.42 2.56
N ASN A 103 -7.95 13.13 3.47
CA ASN A 103 -7.28 13.64 4.67
C ASN A 103 -6.78 12.53 5.60
N LYS A 104 -7.26 11.29 5.42
CA LYS A 104 -6.83 10.14 6.21
C LYS A 104 -5.72 9.35 5.57
N LEU A 105 -5.35 9.67 4.33
CA LEU A 105 -4.27 8.97 3.65
C LEU A 105 -2.91 9.52 4.09
N TYR A 106 -1.95 8.63 4.17
CA TYR A 106 -0.60 9.00 4.60
C TYR A 106 0.24 9.55 3.45
N VAL A 107 0.17 8.93 2.28
CA VAL A 107 1.02 9.31 1.15
C VAL A 107 0.27 9.51 -0.16
N TYR A 108 -0.75 8.73 -0.42
CA TYR A 108 -1.41 8.77 -1.72
C TYR A 108 -2.03 10.12 -2.01
N GLY A 109 -1.67 10.70 -3.17
CA GLY A 109 -2.17 11.99 -3.58
C GLY A 109 -1.56 13.17 -2.82
N ARG A 110 -0.49 12.94 -2.05
CA ARG A 110 0.08 13.97 -1.19
C ARG A 110 1.48 14.40 -1.60
N GLU A 111 1.83 14.25 -2.87
CA GLU A 111 3.14 14.69 -3.35
C GLU A 111 3.40 16.14 -3.00
N GLY A 112 4.61 16.42 -2.56
CA GLY A 112 5.01 17.75 -2.11
C GLY A 112 4.61 18.09 -0.69
N SER A 113 3.67 17.35 -0.10
CA SER A 113 3.27 17.54 1.30
C SER A 113 4.28 16.89 2.22
N LYS A 114 4.39 17.39 3.44
CA LYS A 114 5.30 16.84 4.44
C LYS A 114 4.82 15.46 4.89
N CYS A 115 5.78 14.56 5.13
CA CYS A 115 5.50 13.26 5.71
C CYS A 115 4.74 13.42 7.04
N VAL A 116 3.77 12.55 7.27
CA VAL A 116 2.93 12.64 8.49
C VAL A 116 3.70 12.33 9.77
N LYS A 117 4.85 11.66 9.66
CA LYS A 117 5.66 11.37 10.84
C LYS A 117 6.38 12.62 11.30
N ARG A 118 6.15 13.02 12.54
CA ARG A 118 6.72 14.25 13.09
C ARG A 118 8.24 14.30 13.02
N SER A 119 8.90 13.16 13.20
CA SER A 119 10.35 13.07 13.17
C SER A 119 10.93 13.16 11.77
N CYS A 120 10.11 13.01 10.74
CA CYS A 120 10.58 12.95 9.35
C CYS A 120 10.35 14.27 8.61
N GLN A 121 9.10 14.61 8.34
CA GLN A 121 8.68 15.83 7.64
C GLN A 121 9.26 16.01 6.24
N SER A 122 9.85 14.97 5.65
CA SER A 122 10.32 15.03 4.27
C SER A 122 9.14 15.09 3.30
N PRO A 123 9.29 15.71 2.12
CA PRO A 123 8.18 15.78 1.17
C PRO A 123 7.87 14.41 0.59
N ILE A 124 6.58 14.14 0.40
CA ILE A 124 6.13 12.92 -0.27
C ILE A 124 6.47 13.02 -1.75
N ILE A 125 6.98 11.93 -2.30
CA ILE A 125 7.43 11.84 -3.68
C ILE A 125 6.42 11.02 -4.49
N ARG A 126 6.18 11.47 -5.71
CA ARG A 126 5.37 10.74 -6.68
C ARG A 126 6.29 10.19 -7.77
N ILE A 127 6.18 8.89 -8.02
CA ILE A 127 6.89 8.24 -9.13
C ILE A 127 5.91 7.37 -9.90
N VAL A 128 6.26 7.02 -11.14
CA VAL A 128 5.43 6.14 -11.97
C VAL A 128 6.06 4.75 -12.00
N ILE A 129 5.28 3.74 -11.61
CA ILE A 129 5.67 2.33 -11.66
C ILE A 129 4.61 1.59 -12.44
N ALA A 130 5.00 0.93 -13.53
CA ALA A 130 4.08 0.17 -14.38
C ALA A 130 2.85 0.99 -14.78
N GLN A 131 3.08 2.23 -15.24
CA GLN A 131 2.07 3.16 -15.72
C GLN A 131 1.09 3.65 -14.63
N ARG A 132 1.42 3.45 -13.36
CA ARG A 132 0.58 3.92 -12.25
C ARG A 132 1.39 4.82 -11.34
N SER A 133 0.73 5.87 -10.85
CA SER A 133 1.35 6.78 -9.88
C SER A 133 1.56 6.05 -8.56
N SER A 134 2.74 6.22 -7.99
CA SER A 134 3.11 5.65 -6.69
C SER A 134 3.62 6.77 -5.81
N PHE A 135 3.23 6.76 -4.55
CA PHE A 135 3.54 7.82 -3.61
C PHE A 135 4.29 7.23 -2.41
N TYR A 136 5.37 7.87 -2.01
CA TYR A 136 6.18 7.34 -0.91
C TYR A 136 7.00 8.44 -0.24
N CYS A 137 7.51 8.15 0.94
CA CYS A 137 8.47 9.00 1.65
C CYS A 137 9.85 8.38 1.54
N SER A 138 10.78 9.11 0.93
CA SER A 138 12.14 8.59 0.69
C SER A 138 12.93 8.35 1.99
N GLU A 139 12.58 9.05 3.06
CA GLU A 139 13.25 8.87 4.35
C GLU A 139 12.71 7.68 5.13
N CYS A 140 11.39 7.45 5.07
CA CYS A 140 10.73 6.41 5.86
C CYS A 140 10.68 5.05 5.16
N GLN A 141 10.74 5.03 3.83
CA GLN A 141 10.61 3.81 3.04
C GLN A 141 11.92 3.48 2.34
N ARG A 142 12.42 2.30 2.61
CA ARG A 142 13.70 1.82 2.08
C ARG A 142 13.58 0.49 1.36
#